data_0488a629006845cc80d18f22845493ce
#
_entry.id   0488a629006845cc80d18f22845493ce
#
_cell.length_a   1.000
_cell.length_b   1.000
_cell.length_c   1.000
_cell.angle_alpha   90.00
_cell.angle_beta   90.00
_cell.angle_gamma   90.00
#
_symmetry.space_group_name_H-M   'P 1'
#
loop_
_entity.id
_entity.type
_entity.pdbx_description
1 polymer ?
#
loop_
_entity_poly.entity_id
_entity_poly.type
_entity_poly.pdbx_seq_one_letter_code
_entity_poly.pdbx_strand_id
1 'polypeptide(L)'
;MLCIPIVSLLLNFHFQWGLKKHAQSSDQQSLRILFIGNSFTFTHGVVDKFVSMLRKSGKENLVIESYAIPNFWLRQHMKRSNLKKALARHWDYVIVQEHSGAPLVDAGAFHDAVEKIVPLIKAAGAKPVLIMTWADRGCISDQRSTSLAYRKIGREFSLPVVPVGDLFFLTQEKYPAISLYQKDDHHPDLAGAYLYALALFSELYPSEPLPVLADEKSGSSLPPKVAEQLADVMRDWKESASRRPEFFDETVN
;
A
#
# COMPACT_ATOMS: atom_id res chain seq x y z
N MET A 1 -1.18 -59.79 75.08
CA MET A 1 -0.10 -59.07 74.33
C MET A 1 -0.43 -59.15 72.87
N LEU A 2 -0.98 -58.07 72.34
CA LEU A 2 -1.36 -57.97 70.91
C LEU A 2 -0.41 -56.97 70.22
N CYS A 3 0.34 -57.47 69.26
CA CYS A 3 1.13 -56.66 68.36
C CYS A 3 0.24 -56.10 67.24
N ILE A 4 0.23 -54.74 67.05
CA ILE A 4 -0.41 -54.07 65.94
C ILE A 4 0.68 -53.67 64.94
N PRO A 5 0.59 -54.02 63.66
CA PRO A 5 1.56 -53.56 62.68
C PRO A 5 1.21 -52.16 62.20
N ILE A 6 2.22 -51.31 62.13
CA ILE A 6 2.18 -49.95 61.55
C ILE A 6 2.14 -50.09 60.00
N VAL A 7 1.02 -49.66 59.38
CA VAL A 7 0.90 -49.51 57.95
C VAL A 7 1.43 -48.16 57.54
N SER A 8 2.55 -48.17 56.84
CA SER A 8 3.18 -46.97 56.28
C SER A 8 2.42 -46.58 54.99
N LEU A 9 1.72 -45.47 55.05
CA LEU A 9 1.01 -44.89 53.86
C LEU A 9 1.99 -44.00 53.05
N LEU A 10 2.54 -44.56 51.97
CA LEU A 10 3.30 -43.82 50.98
C LEU A 10 2.33 -43.05 50.06
N LEU A 11 2.18 -41.77 50.25
CA LEU A 11 1.49 -40.85 49.34
C LEU A 11 2.40 -40.56 48.15
N ASN A 12 2.15 -41.20 47.02
CA ASN A 12 2.74 -40.84 45.76
C ASN A 12 2.06 -39.58 45.20
N PHE A 13 2.70 -38.42 45.38
CA PHE A 13 2.36 -37.20 44.65
C PHE A 13 2.89 -37.32 43.23
N HIS A 14 2.03 -37.71 42.27
CA HIS A 14 2.29 -37.52 40.87
C HIS A 14 2.01 -36.06 40.52
N PHE A 15 3.07 -35.27 40.39
CA PHE A 15 3.02 -33.93 39.86
C PHE A 15 2.92 -34.05 38.34
N GLN A 16 1.69 -34.10 37.79
CA GLN A 16 1.46 -33.98 36.36
C GLN A 16 1.66 -32.51 35.97
N TRP A 17 2.84 -32.23 35.41
CA TRP A 17 3.07 -30.98 34.69
C TRP A 17 2.32 -31.04 33.38
N GLY A 18 1.09 -30.53 33.38
CA GLY A 18 0.31 -30.30 32.16
C GLY A 18 0.98 -29.23 31.31
N LEU A 19 1.77 -29.66 30.32
CA LEU A 19 2.15 -28.81 29.23
C LEU A 19 0.86 -28.41 28.50
N LYS A 20 0.31 -27.25 28.85
CA LYS A 20 -0.65 -26.55 27.98
C LYS A 20 0.09 -26.24 26.67
N LYS A 21 -0.03 -27.11 25.66
CA LYS A 21 0.19 -26.71 24.30
C LYS A 21 -0.81 -25.59 24.03
N HIS A 22 -0.32 -24.34 24.02
CA HIS A 22 -1.02 -23.28 23.34
C HIS A 22 -1.12 -23.76 21.87
N ALA A 23 -2.26 -24.30 21.50
CA ALA A 23 -2.65 -24.40 20.12
C ALA A 23 -2.72 -22.96 19.62
N GLN A 24 -1.65 -22.51 18.98
CA GLN A 24 -1.68 -21.33 18.14
C GLN A 24 -2.72 -21.67 17.08
N SER A 25 -3.87 -20.99 17.16
CA SER A 25 -4.91 -21.08 16.14
C SER A 25 -4.32 -20.55 14.84
N SER A 26 -3.91 -21.47 13.97
CA SER A 26 -3.37 -21.21 12.63
C SER A 26 -4.47 -20.84 11.62
N ASP A 27 -5.52 -20.19 12.08
CA ASP A 27 -6.61 -19.71 11.21
C ASP A 27 -6.53 -18.20 11.02
N GLN A 28 -5.30 -17.68 10.88
CA GLN A 28 -5.13 -16.29 10.48
C GLN A 28 -5.37 -16.24 8.96
N GLN A 29 -6.57 -15.80 8.59
CA GLN A 29 -6.98 -15.59 7.20
C GLN A 29 -5.90 -14.79 6.46
N SER A 30 -5.46 -15.28 5.30
CA SER A 30 -4.43 -14.62 4.51
C SER A 30 -4.93 -13.27 4.00
N LEU A 31 -4.12 -12.23 4.17
CA LEU A 31 -4.35 -10.92 3.53
C LEU A 31 -4.06 -11.03 2.03
N ARG A 32 -5.06 -10.80 1.20
CA ARG A 32 -5.00 -11.01 -0.24
C ARG A 32 -5.13 -9.69 -0.99
N ILE A 33 -4.09 -9.29 -1.72
CA ILE A 33 -4.03 -8.01 -2.43
C ILE A 33 -3.62 -8.21 -3.89
N LEU A 34 -4.42 -7.66 -4.80
CA LEU A 34 -4.12 -7.62 -6.22
C LEU A 34 -3.72 -6.19 -6.61
N PHE A 35 -2.59 -6.04 -7.29
CA PHE A 35 -2.19 -4.79 -7.93
C PHE A 35 -2.53 -4.83 -9.42
N ILE A 36 -3.12 -3.75 -9.93
CA ILE A 36 -3.38 -3.51 -11.35
C ILE A 36 -2.75 -2.19 -11.72
N GLY A 37 -1.86 -2.18 -12.72
CA GLY A 37 -1.17 -0.96 -13.10
C GLY A 37 -0.17 -1.16 -14.23
N ASN A 38 0.86 -0.33 -14.23
CA ASN A 38 1.92 -0.37 -15.24
C ASN A 38 3.31 -0.29 -14.58
N SER A 39 4.31 0.27 -15.29
CA SER A 39 5.69 0.40 -14.78
C SER A 39 5.77 1.14 -13.44
N PHE A 40 4.91 2.09 -13.16
CA PHE A 40 4.88 2.80 -11.88
C PHE A 40 4.58 1.87 -10.69
N THR A 41 3.86 0.78 -10.91
CA THR A 41 3.53 -0.20 -9.87
C THR A 41 4.71 -1.13 -9.53
N PHE A 42 5.58 -1.46 -10.50
CA PHE A 42 6.64 -2.46 -10.27
C PHE A 42 8.07 -1.91 -10.28
N THR A 43 8.29 -0.69 -10.82
CA THR A 43 9.64 -0.11 -10.89
C THR A 43 10.25 0.02 -9.49
N HIS A 44 11.53 -0.36 -9.37
CA HIS A 44 12.27 -0.42 -8.09
C HIS A 44 11.57 -1.20 -6.97
N GLY A 45 10.73 -2.19 -7.32
CA GLY A 45 10.14 -3.10 -6.36
C GLY A 45 9.15 -2.42 -5.40
N VAL A 46 8.25 -1.57 -5.93
CA VAL A 46 7.17 -0.94 -5.13
C VAL A 46 6.41 -1.98 -4.32
N VAL A 47 5.98 -3.07 -4.99
CA VAL A 47 5.20 -4.14 -4.35
C VAL A 47 6.02 -4.86 -3.28
N ASP A 48 7.31 -5.14 -3.54
CA ASP A 48 8.19 -5.81 -2.58
C ASP A 48 8.45 -4.96 -1.33
N LYS A 49 8.60 -3.64 -1.53
CA LYS A 49 8.72 -2.68 -0.41
C LYS A 49 7.46 -2.66 0.44
N PHE A 50 6.30 -2.65 -0.20
CA PHE A 50 5.02 -2.71 0.51
C PHE A 50 4.86 -4.02 1.28
N VAL A 51 5.21 -5.17 0.69
CA VAL A 51 5.25 -6.47 1.37
C VAL A 51 6.18 -6.45 2.57
N SER A 52 7.37 -5.85 2.43
CA SER A 52 8.32 -5.72 3.55
C SER A 52 7.75 -4.86 4.68
N MET A 53 7.01 -3.79 4.37
CA MET A 53 6.31 -2.95 5.34
C MET A 53 5.19 -3.72 6.05
N LEU A 54 4.40 -4.51 5.33
CA LEU A 54 3.39 -5.38 5.92
C LEU A 54 4.00 -6.38 6.91
N ARG A 55 5.08 -7.05 6.51
CA ARG A 55 5.80 -8.00 7.38
C ARG A 55 6.36 -7.32 8.63
N LYS A 56 6.98 -6.16 8.46
CA LYS A 56 7.49 -5.36 9.60
C LYS A 56 6.38 -4.97 10.59
N SER A 57 5.16 -4.80 10.11
CA SER A 57 3.99 -4.54 10.95
C SER A 57 3.29 -5.82 11.47
N GLY A 58 3.94 -6.99 11.33
CA GLY A 58 3.44 -8.27 11.86
C GLY A 58 2.43 -9.01 10.97
N LYS A 59 2.26 -8.61 9.71
CA LYS A 59 1.38 -9.28 8.76
C LYS A 59 2.16 -10.32 7.96
N GLU A 60 2.09 -11.60 8.39
CA GLU A 60 2.92 -12.66 7.82
C GLU A 60 2.20 -13.48 6.73
N ASN A 61 0.89 -13.69 6.87
CA ASN A 61 0.13 -14.52 5.94
C ASN A 61 -0.38 -13.68 4.76
N LEU A 62 0.44 -13.53 3.71
CA LEU A 62 0.20 -12.63 2.59
C LEU A 62 0.06 -13.39 1.26
N VAL A 63 -0.95 -13.04 0.47
CA VAL A 63 -1.11 -13.43 -0.94
C VAL A 63 -1.13 -12.16 -1.77
N ILE A 64 -0.02 -11.81 -2.37
CA ILE A 64 0.14 -10.58 -3.16
C ILE A 64 0.38 -10.95 -4.62
N GLU A 65 -0.43 -10.40 -5.51
CA GLU A 65 -0.24 -10.56 -6.95
C GLU A 65 -0.22 -9.21 -7.66
N SER A 66 0.55 -9.13 -8.72
CA SER A 66 0.65 -7.92 -9.54
C SER A 66 0.28 -8.24 -10.99
N TYR A 67 -0.72 -7.53 -11.49
CA TYR A 67 -1.14 -7.51 -12.88
C TYR A 67 -0.77 -6.17 -13.51
N ALA A 68 0.53 -5.90 -13.61
CA ALA A 68 1.07 -4.66 -14.13
C ALA A 68 1.81 -4.90 -15.45
N ILE A 69 1.52 -4.10 -16.47
CA ILE A 69 2.09 -4.20 -17.82
C ILE A 69 2.66 -2.83 -18.21
N PRO A 70 3.92 -2.74 -18.67
CA PRO A 70 4.52 -1.47 -19.04
C PRO A 70 3.63 -0.66 -20.00
N ASN A 71 3.49 0.64 -19.74
CA ASN A 71 2.76 1.59 -20.59
C ASN A 71 1.26 1.28 -20.82
N PHE A 72 0.67 0.41 -19.98
CA PHE A 72 -0.76 0.08 -20.11
C PHE A 72 -1.64 1.10 -19.39
N TRP A 73 -2.73 1.43 -20.08
CA TRP A 73 -3.89 2.13 -19.53
C TRP A 73 -4.84 1.13 -18.90
N LEU A 74 -5.58 1.54 -17.88
CA LEU A 74 -6.57 0.69 -17.22
C LEU A 74 -7.60 0.13 -18.21
N ARG A 75 -8.05 0.93 -19.18
CA ARG A 75 -8.93 0.51 -20.28
C ARG A 75 -8.38 -0.66 -21.13
N GLN A 76 -7.05 -0.76 -21.25
CA GLN A 76 -6.41 -1.86 -21.98
C GLN A 76 -6.39 -3.15 -21.14
N HIS A 77 -6.13 -3.03 -19.83
CA HIS A 77 -6.23 -4.16 -18.91
C HIS A 77 -7.63 -4.77 -18.94
N MET A 78 -8.68 -3.96 -18.95
CA MET A 78 -10.07 -4.43 -18.93
C MET A 78 -10.46 -5.24 -20.15
N LYS A 79 -9.78 -5.07 -21.29
CA LYS A 79 -10.00 -5.87 -22.50
C LYS A 79 -9.39 -7.28 -22.42
N ARG A 80 -8.54 -7.55 -21.42
CA ARG A 80 -7.83 -8.83 -21.30
C ARG A 80 -8.61 -9.84 -20.46
N SER A 81 -8.76 -11.05 -20.98
CA SER A 81 -9.43 -12.14 -20.27
C SER A 81 -8.74 -12.54 -18.95
N ASN A 82 -7.41 -12.37 -18.88
CA ASN A 82 -6.64 -12.69 -17.68
C ASN A 82 -6.97 -11.76 -16.49
N LEU A 83 -7.27 -10.48 -16.73
CA LEU A 83 -7.72 -9.59 -15.67
C LEU A 83 -9.05 -10.05 -15.09
N LYS A 84 -10.01 -10.44 -15.95
CA LYS A 84 -11.31 -10.97 -15.50
C LYS A 84 -11.14 -12.23 -14.64
N LYS A 85 -10.22 -13.13 -15.03
CA LYS A 85 -9.88 -14.34 -14.24
C LYS A 85 -9.22 -13.97 -12.91
N ALA A 86 -8.34 -12.97 -12.89
CA ALA A 86 -7.70 -12.51 -11.66
C ALA A 86 -8.73 -11.89 -10.71
N LEU A 87 -9.61 -11.02 -11.21
CA LEU A 87 -10.67 -10.38 -10.41
C LEU A 87 -11.73 -11.38 -9.89
N ALA A 88 -11.95 -12.50 -10.58
CA ALA A 88 -12.88 -13.52 -10.11
C ALA A 88 -12.38 -14.32 -8.89
N ARG A 89 -11.13 -14.11 -8.48
CA ARG A 89 -10.57 -14.71 -7.27
C ARG A 89 -10.90 -13.84 -6.06
N HIS A 90 -10.83 -14.42 -4.86
CA HIS A 90 -11.06 -13.67 -3.63
C HIS A 90 -9.87 -12.73 -3.33
N TRP A 91 -10.14 -11.45 -3.10
CA TRP A 91 -9.19 -10.41 -2.68
C TRP A 91 -9.80 -9.58 -1.56
N ASP A 92 -8.96 -9.12 -0.62
CA ASP A 92 -9.36 -8.13 0.38
C ASP A 92 -9.26 -6.72 -0.20
N TYR A 93 -8.20 -6.48 -0.98
CA TYR A 93 -7.97 -5.21 -1.67
C TYR A 93 -7.56 -5.42 -3.13
N VAL A 94 -8.01 -4.52 -3.99
CA VAL A 94 -7.50 -4.37 -5.36
C VAL A 94 -6.97 -2.94 -5.50
N ILE A 95 -5.65 -2.85 -5.64
CA ILE A 95 -4.93 -1.59 -5.80
C ILE A 95 -4.90 -1.26 -7.28
N VAL A 96 -5.48 -0.12 -7.65
CA VAL A 96 -5.66 0.28 -9.06
C VAL A 96 -4.83 1.52 -9.34
N GLN A 97 -3.92 1.43 -10.31
CA GLN A 97 -3.12 2.53 -10.82
C GLN A 97 -3.40 2.71 -12.32
N GLU A 98 -3.84 3.91 -12.70
CA GLU A 98 -4.05 4.29 -14.09
C GLU A 98 -2.72 4.72 -14.74
N HIS A 99 -2.67 4.84 -16.06
CA HIS A 99 -1.52 5.41 -16.77
C HIS A 99 -1.29 6.87 -16.31
N SER A 100 -0.01 7.23 -16.09
CA SER A 100 0.37 8.55 -15.53
C SER A 100 -0.22 9.73 -16.31
N GLY A 101 -0.21 9.66 -17.62
CA GLY A 101 -0.76 10.72 -18.49
C GLY A 101 -2.28 10.76 -18.60
N ALA A 102 -3.01 9.71 -18.17
CA ALA A 102 -4.46 9.63 -18.39
C ALA A 102 -5.24 10.81 -17.80
N PRO A 103 -4.98 11.27 -16.56
CA PRO A 103 -5.70 12.41 -15.99
C PRO A 103 -5.57 13.70 -16.80
N LEU A 104 -4.46 13.87 -17.54
CA LEU A 104 -4.14 15.08 -18.28
C LEU A 104 -4.59 15.00 -19.74
N VAL A 105 -4.36 13.86 -20.42
CA VAL A 105 -4.58 13.75 -21.86
C VAL A 105 -5.93 13.15 -22.23
N ASP A 106 -6.56 12.38 -21.34
CA ASP A 106 -7.84 11.73 -21.59
C ASP A 106 -8.56 11.43 -20.25
N ALA A 107 -8.92 12.49 -19.52
CA ALA A 107 -9.62 12.38 -18.25
C ALA A 107 -10.98 11.63 -18.37
N GLY A 108 -11.63 11.71 -19.55
CA GLY A 108 -12.85 10.95 -19.82
C GLY A 108 -12.60 9.45 -19.85
N ALA A 109 -11.55 9.00 -20.54
CA ALA A 109 -11.20 7.58 -20.57
C ALA A 109 -10.73 7.07 -19.19
N PHE A 110 -10.10 7.92 -18.38
CA PHE A 110 -9.79 7.58 -16.98
C PHE A 110 -11.06 7.37 -16.17
N HIS A 111 -12.00 8.31 -16.23
CA HIS A 111 -13.31 8.20 -15.57
C HIS A 111 -14.03 6.92 -15.98
N ASP A 112 -14.20 6.70 -17.30
CA ASP A 112 -14.88 5.51 -17.84
C ASP A 112 -14.24 4.20 -17.41
N ALA A 113 -12.90 4.17 -17.29
CA ALA A 113 -12.19 2.98 -16.86
C ALA A 113 -12.46 2.68 -15.36
N VAL A 114 -12.48 3.72 -14.52
CA VAL A 114 -12.81 3.57 -13.09
C VAL A 114 -14.27 3.18 -12.89
N GLU A 115 -15.20 3.85 -13.60
CA GLU A 115 -16.63 3.52 -13.58
C GLU A 115 -16.89 2.03 -13.89
N LYS A 116 -16.12 1.45 -14.82
CA LYS A 116 -16.29 0.05 -15.24
C LYS A 116 -15.61 -0.95 -14.31
N ILE A 117 -14.42 -0.64 -13.80
CA ILE A 117 -13.65 -1.61 -13.01
C ILE A 117 -14.11 -1.69 -11.55
N VAL A 118 -14.53 -0.57 -10.96
CA VAL A 118 -14.91 -0.51 -9.54
C VAL A 118 -16.08 -1.43 -9.20
N PRO A 119 -17.18 -1.48 -9.98
CA PRO A 119 -18.25 -2.43 -9.73
C PRO A 119 -17.80 -3.89 -9.80
N LEU A 120 -16.89 -4.22 -10.72
CA LEU A 120 -16.34 -5.59 -10.84
C LEU A 120 -15.54 -5.98 -9.59
N ILE A 121 -14.72 -5.06 -9.07
CA ILE A 121 -13.94 -5.27 -7.84
C ILE A 121 -14.88 -5.45 -6.64
N LYS A 122 -15.85 -4.56 -6.49
CA LYS A 122 -16.83 -4.62 -5.39
C LYS A 122 -17.71 -5.88 -5.47
N ALA A 123 -18.12 -6.29 -6.66
CA ALA A 123 -18.90 -7.53 -6.86
C ALA A 123 -18.10 -8.79 -6.51
N ALA A 124 -16.77 -8.76 -6.64
CA ALA A 124 -15.87 -9.83 -6.19
C ALA A 124 -15.61 -9.81 -4.67
N GLY A 125 -16.24 -8.89 -3.92
CA GLY A 125 -16.08 -8.74 -2.47
C GLY A 125 -14.82 -7.99 -2.03
N ALA A 126 -14.04 -7.44 -2.97
CA ALA A 126 -12.81 -6.72 -2.68
C ALA A 126 -13.04 -5.21 -2.50
N LYS A 127 -12.11 -4.57 -1.77
CA LYS A 127 -12.08 -3.11 -1.61
C LYS A 127 -11.16 -2.49 -2.67
N PRO A 128 -11.68 -1.67 -3.60
CA PRO A 128 -10.85 -0.93 -4.54
C PRO A 128 -10.13 0.23 -3.84
N VAL A 129 -8.86 0.43 -4.18
CA VAL A 129 -8.01 1.54 -3.72
C VAL A 129 -7.33 2.15 -4.93
N LEU A 130 -7.46 3.45 -5.12
CA LEU A 130 -6.92 4.16 -6.27
C LEU A 130 -5.58 4.82 -5.93
N ILE A 131 -4.58 4.62 -6.76
CA ILE A 131 -3.27 5.27 -6.62
C ILE A 131 -3.23 6.52 -7.48
N MET A 132 -3.11 7.68 -6.83
CA MET A 132 -2.84 8.93 -7.53
C MET A 132 -1.41 8.89 -8.07
N THR A 133 -1.27 8.96 -9.39
CA THR A 133 0.03 9.05 -10.04
C THR A 133 0.64 10.44 -9.86
N TRP A 134 1.88 10.59 -10.27
CA TRP A 134 2.64 11.84 -10.21
C TRP A 134 2.95 12.35 -11.63
N ALA A 135 3.13 13.64 -11.73
CA ALA A 135 3.61 14.31 -12.94
C ALA A 135 5.13 14.16 -13.09
N ASP A 136 5.65 14.43 -14.27
CA ASP A 136 7.08 14.48 -14.52
C ASP A 136 7.77 15.52 -13.63
N ARG A 137 9.05 15.33 -13.35
CA ARG A 137 9.82 16.22 -12.48
C ARG A 137 9.70 17.68 -12.95
N GLY A 138 9.35 18.57 -12.04
CA GLY A 138 9.21 20.00 -12.32
C GLY A 138 7.89 20.43 -12.95
N CYS A 139 7.00 19.49 -13.32
CA CYS A 139 5.69 19.80 -13.93
C CYS A 139 4.60 20.02 -12.86
N ILE A 140 4.70 21.09 -12.08
CA ILE A 140 3.82 21.39 -10.95
C ILE A 140 2.36 21.58 -11.39
N SER A 141 2.12 22.28 -12.50
CA SER A 141 0.78 22.49 -13.06
C SER A 141 0.07 21.17 -13.39
N ASP A 142 0.84 20.20 -13.94
CA ASP A 142 0.33 18.90 -14.31
C ASP A 142 0.01 18.06 -13.07
N GLN A 143 0.83 18.18 -12.01
CA GLN A 143 0.53 17.52 -10.74
C GLN A 143 -0.78 18.06 -10.15
N ARG A 144 -0.99 19.37 -10.16
CA ARG A 144 -2.24 19.98 -9.66
C ARG A 144 -3.45 19.41 -10.41
N SER A 145 -3.40 19.40 -11.74
CA SER A 145 -4.48 18.88 -12.59
C SER A 145 -4.73 17.40 -12.34
N THR A 146 -3.66 16.61 -12.21
CA THR A 146 -3.72 15.19 -11.87
C THR A 146 -4.38 14.98 -10.52
N SER A 147 -3.98 15.72 -9.50
CA SER A 147 -4.52 15.62 -8.14
C SER A 147 -6.02 15.93 -8.10
N LEU A 148 -6.46 16.97 -8.81
CA LEU A 148 -7.88 17.33 -8.91
C LEU A 148 -8.70 16.22 -9.59
N ALA A 149 -8.19 15.64 -10.69
CA ALA A 149 -8.87 14.55 -11.39
C ALA A 149 -9.04 13.32 -10.50
N TYR A 150 -7.98 12.90 -9.78
CA TYR A 150 -8.05 11.76 -8.88
C TYR A 150 -9.00 12.00 -7.69
N ARG A 151 -8.97 13.21 -7.10
CA ARG A 151 -9.88 13.55 -5.99
C ARG A 151 -11.34 13.58 -6.43
N LYS A 152 -11.61 14.14 -7.62
CA LYS A 152 -12.96 14.12 -8.20
C LYS A 152 -13.47 12.69 -8.34
N ILE A 153 -12.70 11.81 -8.96
CA ILE A 153 -13.05 10.39 -9.13
C ILE A 153 -13.19 9.69 -7.77
N GLY A 154 -12.27 9.94 -6.84
CA GLY A 154 -12.34 9.35 -5.49
C GLY A 154 -13.63 9.70 -4.78
N ARG A 155 -14.09 10.96 -4.86
CA ARG A 155 -15.37 11.38 -4.27
C ARG A 155 -16.56 10.75 -4.99
N GLU A 156 -16.57 10.80 -6.32
CA GLU A 156 -17.68 10.31 -7.14
C GLU A 156 -17.97 8.82 -6.91
N PHE A 157 -16.92 8.00 -6.88
CA PHE A 157 -17.06 6.55 -6.71
C PHE A 157 -16.87 6.07 -5.25
N SER A 158 -16.72 7.00 -4.30
CA SER A 158 -16.45 6.71 -2.88
C SER A 158 -15.25 5.76 -2.71
N LEU A 159 -14.10 6.15 -3.28
CA LEU A 159 -12.85 5.40 -3.26
C LEU A 159 -11.80 6.07 -2.40
N PRO A 160 -11.03 5.32 -1.61
CA PRO A 160 -9.78 5.81 -1.06
C PRO A 160 -8.80 6.09 -2.21
N VAL A 161 -8.14 7.26 -2.14
CA VAL A 161 -7.12 7.69 -3.09
C VAL A 161 -5.81 7.88 -2.34
N VAL A 162 -4.83 7.04 -2.63
CA VAL A 162 -3.48 7.14 -2.08
C VAL A 162 -2.77 8.32 -2.75
N PRO A 163 -2.37 9.37 -2.04
CA PRO A 163 -1.96 10.65 -2.61
C PRO A 163 -0.48 10.68 -3.02
N VAL A 164 0.00 9.67 -3.76
CA VAL A 164 1.44 9.52 -4.06
C VAL A 164 1.99 10.73 -4.81
N GLY A 165 1.25 11.25 -5.79
CA GLY A 165 1.67 12.42 -6.57
C GLY A 165 1.83 13.67 -5.71
N ASP A 166 0.90 13.91 -4.79
CA ASP A 166 1.00 15.05 -3.84
C ASP A 166 2.21 14.90 -2.90
N LEU A 167 2.47 13.66 -2.46
CA LEU A 167 3.63 13.37 -1.60
C LEU A 167 4.96 13.53 -2.34
N PHE A 168 5.01 13.21 -3.62
CA PHE A 168 6.18 13.50 -4.46
C PHE A 168 6.47 14.99 -4.49
N PHE A 169 5.45 15.81 -4.73
CA PHE A 169 5.56 17.27 -4.71
C PHE A 169 6.05 17.77 -3.35
N LEU A 170 5.39 17.41 -2.26
CA LEU A 170 5.75 17.84 -0.91
C LEU A 170 7.16 17.39 -0.50
N THR A 171 7.59 16.22 -0.94
CA THR A 171 8.95 15.74 -0.68
C THR A 171 9.98 16.61 -1.38
N GLN A 172 9.72 17.00 -2.63
CA GLN A 172 10.64 17.89 -3.37
C GLN A 172 10.73 19.28 -2.75
N GLU A 173 9.63 19.81 -2.20
CA GLU A 173 9.64 21.07 -1.48
C GLU A 173 10.40 20.99 -0.15
N LYS A 174 10.11 19.96 0.66
CA LYS A 174 10.68 19.82 2.00
C LYS A 174 12.12 19.29 2.00
N TYR A 175 12.43 18.37 1.09
CA TYR A 175 13.70 17.67 0.98
C TYR A 175 14.21 17.62 -0.47
N PRO A 176 14.56 18.75 -1.08
CA PRO A 176 14.92 18.82 -2.51
C PRO A 176 16.15 17.98 -2.90
N ALA A 177 16.96 17.58 -1.93
CA ALA A 177 18.10 16.69 -2.15
C ALA A 177 17.70 15.21 -2.35
N ILE A 178 16.45 14.83 -2.04
CA ILE A 178 15.97 13.46 -2.26
C ILE A 178 15.52 13.32 -3.72
N SER A 179 16.21 12.47 -4.48
CA SER A 179 15.76 12.11 -5.83
C SER A 179 14.62 11.10 -5.75
N LEU A 180 13.43 11.49 -6.22
CA LEU A 180 12.27 10.60 -6.32
C LEU A 180 12.12 9.97 -7.70
N TYR A 181 12.81 10.53 -8.71
CA TYR A 181 12.70 10.14 -10.11
C TYR A 181 14.01 9.55 -10.63
N GLN A 182 13.88 8.64 -11.56
CA GLN A 182 15.00 8.18 -12.38
C GLN A 182 15.52 9.30 -13.29
N LYS A 183 16.53 8.98 -14.11
CA LYS A 183 17.14 9.92 -15.07
C LYS A 183 16.18 10.36 -16.19
N ASP A 184 15.08 9.67 -16.37
CA ASP A 184 14.04 10.01 -17.35
C ASP A 184 13.02 11.04 -16.82
N ASP A 185 13.20 11.48 -15.57
CA ASP A 185 12.33 12.42 -14.88
C ASP A 185 10.85 11.99 -14.78
N HIS A 186 10.56 10.72 -15.00
CA HIS A 186 9.24 10.13 -15.09
C HIS A 186 9.05 8.95 -14.15
N HIS A 187 9.85 7.89 -14.29
CA HIS A 187 9.74 6.71 -13.45
C HIS A 187 10.25 6.97 -12.03
N PRO A 188 9.69 6.30 -11.03
CA PRO A 188 10.14 6.46 -9.65
C PRO A 188 11.56 5.89 -9.51
N ASP A 189 12.43 6.59 -8.77
CA ASP A 189 13.67 6.03 -8.23
C ASP A 189 13.38 5.25 -6.94
N LEU A 190 14.42 4.70 -6.31
CA LEU A 190 14.32 3.94 -5.05
C LEU A 190 13.52 4.68 -3.97
N ALA A 191 13.76 5.97 -3.80
CA ALA A 191 13.05 6.80 -2.83
C ALA A 191 11.58 7.03 -3.24
N GLY A 192 11.31 7.24 -4.53
CA GLY A 192 9.95 7.36 -5.05
C GLY A 192 9.15 6.08 -4.88
N ALA A 193 9.75 4.92 -5.20
CA ALA A 193 9.13 3.61 -4.99
C ALA A 193 8.86 3.32 -3.50
N TYR A 194 9.77 3.74 -2.62
CA TYR A 194 9.58 3.62 -1.18
C TYR A 194 8.43 4.51 -0.68
N LEU A 195 8.38 5.76 -1.12
CA LEU A 195 7.32 6.70 -0.74
C LEU A 195 5.94 6.20 -1.19
N TYR A 196 5.84 5.63 -2.41
CA TYR A 196 4.62 4.99 -2.87
C TYR A 196 4.18 3.86 -1.92
N ALA A 197 5.08 2.94 -1.62
CA ALA A 197 4.78 1.82 -0.73
C ALA A 197 4.37 2.29 0.68
N LEU A 198 5.04 3.31 1.22
CA LEU A 198 4.75 3.90 2.52
C LEU A 198 3.38 4.60 2.54
N ALA A 199 3.05 5.33 1.46
CA ALA A 199 1.75 5.99 1.31
C ALA A 199 0.62 4.95 1.25
N LEU A 200 0.79 3.88 0.47
CA LEU A 200 -0.18 2.80 0.40
C LEU A 200 -0.35 2.11 1.76
N PHE A 201 0.74 1.83 2.47
CA PHE A 201 0.66 1.28 3.83
C PHE A 201 -0.13 2.19 4.77
N SER A 202 0.17 3.48 4.75
CA SER A 202 -0.50 4.49 5.58
C SER A 202 -1.99 4.61 5.29
N GLU A 203 -2.41 4.45 4.03
CA GLU A 203 -3.82 4.48 3.64
C GLU A 203 -4.57 3.24 4.11
N LEU A 204 -3.97 2.04 3.95
CA LEU A 204 -4.62 0.79 4.36
C LEU A 204 -4.63 0.59 5.88
N TYR A 205 -3.67 1.16 6.59
CA TYR A 205 -3.47 1.02 8.04
C TYR A 205 -3.26 2.37 8.72
N PRO A 206 -4.26 3.27 8.70
CA PRO A 206 -4.10 4.65 9.15
C PRO A 206 -3.78 4.79 10.64
N SER A 207 -4.15 3.81 11.45
CA SER A 207 -3.90 3.80 12.90
C SER A 207 -2.57 3.11 13.29
N GLU A 208 -1.89 2.47 12.35
CA GLU A 208 -0.62 1.80 12.64
C GLU A 208 0.58 2.75 12.51
N PRO A 209 1.64 2.54 13.29
CA PRO A 209 2.91 3.25 13.10
C PRO A 209 3.48 3.00 11.70
N LEU A 210 4.11 4.02 11.11
CA LEU A 210 4.76 3.87 9.80
C LEU A 210 5.94 2.90 9.89
N PRO A 211 5.97 1.84 9.07
CA PRO A 211 7.03 0.82 9.12
C PRO A 211 8.28 1.28 8.35
N VAL A 212 9.07 2.17 8.95
CA VAL A 212 10.30 2.68 8.31
C VAL A 212 11.28 1.54 8.07
N LEU A 213 11.55 1.21 6.81
CA LEU A 213 12.53 0.20 6.42
C LEU A 213 13.91 0.87 6.28
N ALA A 214 14.82 0.50 7.14
CA ALA A 214 16.19 1.03 7.16
C ALA A 214 17.21 -0.12 7.14
N ASP A 215 17.01 -1.13 6.28
CA ASP A 215 17.90 -2.30 6.22
C ASP A 215 19.01 -2.09 5.21
N GLU A 216 20.25 -1.99 5.71
CA GLU A 216 21.46 -1.82 4.91
C GLU A 216 21.90 -3.10 4.15
N LYS A 217 21.31 -4.27 4.49
CA LYS A 217 21.82 -5.57 4.00
C LYS A 217 21.32 -5.97 2.61
N SER A 218 20.29 -5.35 2.09
CA SER A 218 19.64 -5.81 0.85
C SER A 218 20.14 -5.16 -0.45
N GLY A 219 21.13 -4.24 -0.39
CA GLY A 219 21.65 -3.53 -1.58
C GLY A 219 20.66 -2.65 -2.34
N SER A 220 19.39 -2.73 -1.98
CA SER A 220 18.28 -1.95 -2.53
C SER A 220 17.58 -1.06 -1.48
N SER A 221 18.11 -1.01 -0.26
CA SER A 221 17.57 -0.22 0.84
C SER A 221 17.97 1.25 0.71
N LEU A 222 17.06 2.12 1.11
CA LEU A 222 17.36 3.54 1.23
C LEU A 222 18.29 3.79 2.43
N PRO A 223 19.13 4.84 2.38
CA PRO A 223 19.80 5.30 3.57
C PRO A 223 18.77 5.56 4.68
N PRO A 224 19.05 5.15 5.95
CA PRO A 224 18.10 5.33 7.06
C PRO A 224 17.57 6.76 7.20
N LYS A 225 18.43 7.75 6.99
CA LYS A 225 18.06 9.17 6.99
C LYS A 225 17.01 9.51 5.93
N VAL A 226 17.14 8.96 4.73
CA VAL A 226 16.18 9.22 3.63
C VAL A 226 14.84 8.55 3.95
N ALA A 227 14.84 7.31 4.43
CA ALA A 227 13.62 6.61 4.81
C ALA A 227 12.86 7.37 5.91
N GLU A 228 13.58 7.92 6.91
CA GLU A 228 12.99 8.73 7.98
C GLU A 228 12.45 10.07 7.47
N GLN A 229 13.14 10.73 6.54
CA GLN A 229 12.66 11.96 5.92
C GLN A 229 11.37 11.74 5.10
N LEU A 230 11.24 10.61 4.42
CA LEU A 230 10.01 10.24 3.72
C LEU A 230 8.86 9.92 4.69
N ALA A 231 9.17 9.27 5.81
CA ALA A 231 8.20 9.05 6.87
C ALA A 231 7.74 10.37 7.53
N ASP A 232 8.63 11.35 7.62
CA ASP A 232 8.33 12.69 8.11
C ASP A 232 7.36 13.43 7.19
N VAL A 233 7.55 13.37 5.87
CA VAL A 233 6.57 13.88 4.89
C VAL A 233 5.20 13.22 5.05
N MET A 234 5.16 11.91 5.29
CA MET A 234 3.90 11.19 5.56
C MET A 234 3.22 11.66 6.84
N ARG A 235 3.98 11.93 7.92
CA ARG A 235 3.43 12.45 9.18
C ARG A 235 2.82 13.83 8.96
N ASP A 236 3.55 14.74 8.32
CA ASP A 236 3.04 16.08 7.97
C ASP A 236 1.76 16.00 7.15
N TRP A 237 1.73 15.11 6.14
CA TRP A 237 0.54 14.89 5.33
C TRP A 237 -0.67 14.47 6.17
N LYS A 238 -0.49 13.55 7.11
CA LYS A 238 -1.57 13.10 8.01
C LYS A 238 -2.04 14.20 8.95
N GLU A 239 -1.11 14.97 9.52
CA GLU A 239 -1.41 16.07 10.43
C GLU A 239 -2.08 17.25 9.73
N SER A 240 -1.69 17.52 8.47
CA SER A 240 -2.26 18.59 7.66
C SER A 240 -3.61 18.26 7.03
N ALA A 241 -4.19 17.10 7.31
CA ALA A 241 -5.46 16.66 6.72
C ALA A 241 -6.60 17.70 6.90
N SER A 242 -6.53 18.51 7.98
CA SER A 242 -7.44 19.63 8.28
C SER A 242 -6.94 20.99 7.79
N ARG A 243 -5.71 21.08 7.27
CA ARG A 243 -5.02 22.32 6.88
C ARG A 243 -4.31 22.20 5.55
N ARG A 244 -4.81 21.34 4.64
CA ARG A 244 -4.15 21.13 3.35
C ARG A 244 -3.97 22.46 2.62
N PRO A 245 -2.78 22.76 2.08
CA PRO A 245 -2.53 24.01 1.37
C PRO A 245 -3.57 24.23 0.27
N GLU A 246 -3.89 25.47 -0.01
CA GLU A 246 -4.78 25.89 -1.11
C GLU A 246 -4.41 25.27 -2.47
N PHE A 247 -3.13 24.88 -2.63
CA PHE A 247 -2.63 24.15 -3.80
C PHE A 247 -3.44 22.87 -4.10
N PHE A 248 -4.00 22.23 -3.06
CA PHE A 248 -4.81 21.04 -3.16
C PHE A 248 -6.31 21.30 -2.96
N ASP A 249 -6.69 22.56 -2.75
CA ASP A 249 -8.08 22.97 -2.58
C ASP A 249 -8.71 23.32 -3.94
N GLU A 250 -9.92 22.81 -4.18
CA GLU A 250 -10.68 23.04 -5.41
C GLU A 250 -11.34 24.42 -5.45
N THR A 251 -11.36 25.14 -4.33
CA THR A 251 -12.07 26.42 -4.20
C THR A 251 -11.29 27.62 -4.73
N VAL A 252 -10.02 27.45 -5.08
CA VAL A 252 -9.18 28.51 -5.65
C VAL A 252 -9.17 28.40 -7.17
N ASN A 253 -10.12 29.08 -7.82
CA ASN A 253 -10.12 29.40 -9.25
C ASN A 253 -9.26 30.62 -9.54
#